data_b0524e9fbd6b0bb18be074fab326137b
#
_entry.id   b0524e9fbd6b0bb18be074fab326137b
#
_cell.length_a   1.000
_cell.length_b   1.000
_cell.length_c   1.000
_cell.angle_alpha   90.00
_cell.angle_beta   90.00
_cell.angle_gamma   90.00
#
_symmetry.space_group_name_H-M   'P 1'
#
loop_
_entity.id
_entity.type
_entity.pdbx_description
1 polymer ?
#
loop_
_entity_poly.entity_id
_entity_poly.type
_entity_poly.pdbx_seq_one_letter_code
_entity_poly.pdbx_strand_id
1 'polypeptide(L)'
;MRKKISKFEKLHNEADKLWAEVVMRRHDNKCFVCGKQAISAHHFIPKQQSAFLRYDLENGIPLCRSCHFQIHWKSDPIFPLIIAFKKGKAWVEYLAQRKHKPITINIQWLEKQIQKLKDEKSKNTN
;
A
#
# COMPACT_ATOMS: atom_id res chain seq x y z
N MET A 1 13.67 -14.81 -25.71
CA MET A 1 13.02 -13.56 -26.18
C MET A 1 12.23 -12.92 -25.04
N ARG A 2 12.39 -11.62 -24.85
CA ARG A 2 11.65 -10.89 -23.83
C ARG A 2 10.21 -10.65 -24.29
N LYS A 3 9.27 -11.03 -23.43
CA LYS A 3 7.86 -10.74 -23.67
C LYS A 3 7.63 -9.22 -23.57
N LYS A 4 6.91 -8.67 -24.53
CA LYS A 4 6.55 -7.26 -24.53
C LYS A 4 5.52 -6.99 -23.43
N ILE A 5 5.81 -6.02 -22.54
CA ILE A 5 4.89 -5.64 -21.47
C ILE A 5 3.78 -4.77 -22.07
N SER A 6 2.51 -5.10 -21.76
CA SER A 6 1.36 -4.33 -22.24
C SER A 6 1.30 -2.96 -21.56
N LYS A 7 0.54 -2.03 -22.15
CA LYS A 7 0.28 -0.72 -21.54
C LYS A 7 -0.37 -0.88 -20.17
N PHE A 8 -1.29 -1.82 -20.03
CA PHE A 8 -1.97 -2.12 -18.76
C PHE A 8 -0.97 -2.52 -17.68
N GLU A 9 -0.06 -3.44 -18.01
CA GLU A 9 0.99 -3.87 -17.06
C GLU A 9 1.94 -2.73 -16.70
N LYS A 10 2.31 -1.90 -17.66
CA LYS A 10 3.17 -0.73 -17.40
C LYS A 10 2.52 0.24 -16.43
N LEU A 11 1.22 0.49 -16.59
CA LEU A 11 0.48 1.38 -15.70
C LEU A 11 0.36 0.80 -14.29
N HIS A 12 0.12 -0.51 -14.16
CA HIS A 12 0.12 -1.18 -12.87
C HIS A 12 1.48 -1.06 -12.18
N ASN A 13 2.56 -1.28 -12.91
CA ASN A 13 3.92 -1.18 -12.37
C ASN A 13 4.22 0.26 -11.90
N GLU A 14 3.80 1.26 -12.67
CA GLU A 14 3.96 2.66 -12.30
C GLU A 14 3.17 3.01 -11.05
N ALA A 15 1.91 2.58 -10.99
CA ALA A 15 1.05 2.82 -9.83
C ALA A 15 1.60 2.14 -8.57
N ASP A 16 2.05 0.89 -8.67
CA ASP A 16 2.68 0.17 -7.56
C ASP A 16 3.89 0.93 -7.02
N LYS A 17 4.75 1.40 -7.91
CA LYS A 17 5.95 2.15 -7.52
C LYS A 17 5.61 3.47 -6.84
N LEU A 18 4.71 4.24 -7.41
CA LEU A 18 4.27 5.52 -6.84
C LEU A 18 3.61 5.33 -5.48
N TRP A 19 2.74 4.33 -5.36
CA TRP A 19 2.07 4.01 -4.11
C TRP A 19 3.10 3.72 -3.00
N ALA A 20 4.07 2.85 -3.31
CA ALA A 20 5.11 2.49 -2.33
C ALA A 20 5.93 3.72 -1.93
N GLU A 21 6.33 4.56 -2.89
CA GLU A 21 7.09 5.79 -2.59
C GLU A 21 6.33 6.73 -1.67
N VAL A 22 5.03 6.95 -1.94
CA VAL A 22 4.22 7.87 -1.13
C VAL A 22 3.97 7.29 0.25
N VAL A 23 3.67 5.99 0.36
CA VAL A 23 3.49 5.33 1.66
C VAL A 23 4.74 5.50 2.51
N MET A 24 5.91 5.24 1.94
CA MET A 24 7.18 5.37 2.66
C MET A 24 7.41 6.80 3.13
N ARG A 25 7.20 7.78 2.27
CA ARG A 25 7.40 9.20 2.60
C ARG A 25 6.45 9.70 3.67
N ARG A 26 5.20 9.27 3.65
CA ARG A 26 4.19 9.67 4.64
C ARG A 26 4.58 9.26 6.06
N HIS A 27 5.47 8.30 6.20
CA HIS A 27 5.90 7.76 7.49
C HIS A 27 7.41 8.00 7.73
N ASP A 28 8.01 8.97 7.02
CA ASP A 28 9.44 9.33 7.14
C ASP A 28 10.36 8.12 6.95
N ASN A 29 9.95 7.18 6.10
CA ASN A 29 10.70 5.94 5.80
C ASN A 29 10.99 5.10 7.04
N LYS A 30 10.12 5.17 8.05
CA LYS A 30 10.28 4.42 9.29
C LYS A 30 9.22 3.33 9.41
N CYS A 31 9.63 2.19 9.97
CA CYS A 31 8.74 1.07 10.24
C CYS A 31 7.62 1.52 11.19
N PHE A 32 6.40 1.24 10.81
CA PHE A 32 5.23 1.63 11.60
C PHE A 32 5.16 0.89 12.93
N VAL A 33 5.71 -0.34 12.99
CA VAL A 33 5.65 -1.18 14.19
C VAL A 33 6.76 -0.83 15.18
N CYS A 34 8.01 -0.75 14.74
CA CYS A 34 9.16 -0.63 15.63
C CYS A 34 9.98 0.65 15.48
N GLY A 35 9.70 1.48 14.49
CA GLY A 35 10.39 2.75 14.28
C GLY A 35 11.75 2.66 13.61
N LYS A 36 12.24 1.47 13.31
CA LYS A 36 13.49 1.30 12.56
C LYS A 36 13.29 1.70 11.11
N GLN A 37 14.39 1.80 10.36
CA GLN A 37 14.30 2.12 8.94
C GLN A 37 13.43 1.12 8.21
N ALA A 38 12.39 1.61 7.50
CA ALA A 38 11.54 0.76 6.68
C ALA A 38 12.24 0.42 5.37
N ILE A 39 11.98 -0.78 4.85
CA ILE A 39 12.53 -1.22 3.57
C ILE A 39 11.45 -1.42 2.51
N SER A 40 10.17 -1.54 2.93
CA SER A 40 9.10 -1.79 1.98
C SER A 40 7.77 -1.24 2.48
N ALA A 41 6.88 -0.94 1.54
CA ALA A 41 5.50 -0.61 1.82
C ALA A 41 4.66 -1.88 1.70
N HIS A 42 3.93 -2.20 2.76
CA HIS A 42 3.13 -3.42 2.86
C HIS A 42 1.64 -3.07 2.69
N HIS A 43 0.92 -3.87 1.90
CA HIS A 43 -0.53 -3.77 1.82
C HIS A 43 -1.14 -4.44 3.04
N PHE A 44 -1.80 -3.68 3.92
CA PHE A 44 -2.44 -4.27 5.11
C PHE A 44 -3.53 -5.25 4.69
N ILE A 45 -4.44 -4.83 3.82
CA ILE A 45 -5.33 -5.74 3.13
C ILE A 45 -4.62 -6.17 1.85
N PRO A 46 -4.29 -7.47 1.70
CA PRO A 46 -3.54 -7.93 0.52
C PRO A 46 -4.23 -7.55 -0.79
N LYS A 47 -3.42 -7.20 -1.78
CA LYS A 47 -3.94 -6.79 -3.10
C LYS A 47 -4.80 -7.87 -3.76
N GLN A 48 -4.56 -9.15 -3.42
CA GLN A 48 -5.38 -10.26 -3.93
C GLN A 48 -6.77 -10.28 -3.31
N GLN A 49 -6.94 -9.65 -2.15
CA GLN A 49 -8.24 -9.62 -1.44
C GLN A 49 -9.04 -8.36 -1.72
N SER A 50 -8.42 -7.29 -2.17
CA SER A 50 -9.14 -6.05 -2.48
C SER A 50 -8.43 -5.26 -3.57
N ALA A 51 -8.99 -5.29 -4.77
CA ALA A 51 -8.52 -4.44 -5.86
C ALA A 51 -8.79 -2.96 -5.56
N PHE A 52 -9.92 -2.68 -4.89
CA PHE A 52 -10.31 -1.31 -4.54
C PHE A 52 -9.26 -0.63 -3.66
N LEU A 53 -8.69 -1.37 -2.70
CA LEU A 53 -7.72 -0.83 -1.74
C LEU A 53 -6.28 -0.91 -2.22
N ARG A 54 -6.02 -1.52 -3.37
CA ARG A 54 -4.64 -1.76 -3.83
C ARG A 54 -3.78 -0.50 -3.88
N TYR A 55 -4.33 0.62 -4.33
CA TYR A 55 -3.60 1.88 -4.45
C TYR A 55 -4.06 2.93 -3.46
N ASP A 56 -4.88 2.54 -2.49
CA ASP A 56 -5.30 3.42 -1.41
C ASP A 56 -4.15 3.59 -0.43
N LEU A 57 -3.76 4.83 -0.17
CA LEU A 57 -2.64 5.13 0.73
C LEU A 57 -2.92 4.72 2.17
N GLU A 58 -4.20 4.71 2.58
CA GLU A 58 -4.56 4.27 3.92
C GLU A 58 -4.31 2.77 4.14
N ASN A 59 -4.21 2.00 3.05
CA ASN A 59 -3.89 0.57 3.12
C ASN A 59 -2.39 0.29 3.12
N GLY A 60 -1.56 1.33 3.16
CA GLY A 60 -0.10 1.17 3.09
C GLY A 60 0.56 1.29 4.44
N ILE A 61 1.39 0.33 4.80
CA ILE A 61 2.12 0.28 6.05
C ILE A 61 3.62 0.09 5.75
N PRO A 62 4.47 1.05 6.12
CA PRO A 62 5.91 0.85 5.95
C PRO A 62 6.44 -0.11 7.00
N LEU A 63 7.27 -1.05 6.59
CA LEU A 63 7.82 -2.07 7.50
C LEU A 63 9.32 -2.22 7.30
N CYS A 64 10.03 -2.47 8.40
CA CYS A 64 11.42 -2.88 8.36
C CYS A 64 11.51 -4.36 7.97
N ARG A 65 12.72 -4.83 7.69
CA ARG A 65 12.95 -6.21 7.27
C ARG A 65 12.40 -7.22 8.30
N SER A 66 12.70 -7.00 9.58
CA SER A 66 12.29 -7.90 10.66
C SER A 66 10.76 -7.99 10.79
N CYS A 67 10.09 -6.82 10.85
CA CYS A 67 8.63 -6.80 11.01
C CYS A 67 7.92 -7.37 9.79
N HIS A 68 8.43 -7.07 8.58
CA HIS A 68 7.90 -7.66 7.35
C HIS A 68 8.02 -9.18 7.36
N PHE A 69 9.16 -9.70 7.83
CA PHE A 69 9.39 -11.13 7.96
C PHE A 69 8.39 -11.79 8.92
N GLN A 70 8.16 -11.18 10.08
CA GLN A 70 7.22 -11.71 11.08
C GLN A 70 5.79 -11.77 10.53
N ILE A 71 5.38 -10.75 9.79
CA ILE A 71 4.03 -10.70 9.21
C ILE A 71 3.90 -11.69 8.06
N HIS A 72 4.85 -11.65 7.12
CA HIS A 72 4.74 -12.35 5.84
C HIS A 72 5.12 -13.82 5.92
N TRP A 73 6.21 -14.14 6.62
CA TRP A 73 6.74 -15.51 6.68
C TRP A 73 6.29 -16.26 7.92
N LYS A 74 6.23 -15.60 9.06
CA LYS A 74 5.80 -16.24 10.32
C LYS A 74 4.30 -16.16 10.53
N SER A 75 3.61 -15.26 9.80
CA SER A 75 2.18 -15.05 9.95
C SER A 75 1.77 -14.78 11.40
N ASP A 76 2.63 -14.07 12.14
CA ASP A 76 2.37 -13.77 13.55
C ASP A 76 1.25 -12.75 13.66
N PRO A 77 0.08 -13.13 14.20
CA PRO A 77 -1.07 -12.23 14.24
C PRO A 77 -0.90 -11.02 15.14
N ILE A 78 0.10 -11.03 16.02
CA ILE A 78 0.33 -9.89 16.91
C ILE A 78 0.73 -8.64 16.12
N PHE A 79 1.45 -8.79 14.99
CA PHE A 79 1.92 -7.65 14.22
C PHE A 79 0.76 -6.89 13.53
N PRO A 80 -0.18 -7.56 12.82
CA PRO A 80 -1.36 -6.87 12.32
C PRO A 80 -2.21 -6.24 13.42
N LEU A 81 -2.29 -6.89 14.58
CA LEU A 81 -3.04 -6.36 15.72
C LEU A 81 -2.39 -5.08 16.25
N ILE A 82 -1.07 -5.04 16.35
CA ILE A 82 -0.34 -3.83 16.76
C ILE A 82 -0.62 -2.69 15.77
N ILE A 83 -0.57 -2.98 14.47
CA ILE A 83 -0.84 -1.98 13.43
C ILE A 83 -2.25 -1.43 13.58
N ALA A 84 -3.26 -2.30 13.69
CA ALA A 84 -4.65 -1.89 13.84
C ALA A 84 -4.87 -1.08 15.12
N PHE A 85 -4.24 -1.49 16.21
CA PHE A 85 -4.32 -0.78 17.49
C PHE A 85 -3.75 0.64 17.36
N LYS A 86 -2.58 0.78 16.75
CA LYS A 86 -1.95 2.10 16.57
C LYS A 86 -2.72 3.00 15.62
N LYS A 87 -3.26 2.44 14.54
CA LYS A 87 -4.05 3.19 13.56
C LYS A 87 -5.40 3.63 14.12
N GLY A 88 -6.03 2.79 14.94
CA GLY A 88 -7.28 3.09 15.60
C GLY A 88 -8.52 2.56 14.90
N LYS A 89 -9.65 2.64 15.61
CA LYS A 89 -10.93 2.08 15.17
C LYS A 89 -11.42 2.66 13.84
N ALA A 90 -11.33 3.97 13.67
CA ALA A 90 -11.81 4.63 12.46
C ALA A 90 -11.09 4.12 11.21
N TRP A 91 -9.78 3.88 11.33
CA TRP A 91 -8.99 3.33 10.22
C TRP A 91 -9.42 1.91 9.89
N VAL A 92 -9.66 1.07 10.91
CA VAL A 92 -10.14 -0.30 10.71
C VAL A 92 -11.50 -0.30 10.00
N GLU A 93 -12.41 0.56 10.45
CA GLU A 93 -13.73 0.71 9.82
C GLU A 93 -13.65 1.19 8.38
N TYR A 94 -12.74 2.13 8.11
CA TYR A 94 -12.48 2.62 6.76
C TYR A 94 -12.12 1.48 5.81
N LEU A 95 -11.17 0.63 6.22
CA LEU A 95 -10.75 -0.51 5.40
C LEU A 95 -11.85 -1.56 5.28
N ALA A 96 -12.52 -1.86 6.39
CA ALA A 96 -13.58 -2.87 6.40
C ALA A 96 -14.72 -2.51 5.44
N GLN A 97 -15.11 -1.24 5.40
CA GLN A 97 -16.18 -0.76 4.53
C GLN A 97 -15.81 -0.82 3.04
N ARG A 98 -14.52 -0.77 2.72
CA ARG A 98 -14.02 -0.68 1.34
C ARG A 98 -13.44 -1.98 0.81
N LYS A 99 -13.12 -2.92 1.68
CA LYS A 99 -12.45 -4.17 1.31
C LYS A 99 -13.16 -4.90 0.16
N HIS A 100 -14.47 -4.97 0.21
CA HIS A 100 -15.26 -5.74 -0.77
C HIS A 100 -15.94 -4.89 -1.84
N LYS A 101 -15.58 -3.60 -1.94
CA LYS A 101 -16.17 -2.76 -2.98
C LYS A 101 -15.74 -3.24 -4.37
N PRO A 102 -16.70 -3.52 -5.26
CA PRO A 102 -16.36 -3.91 -6.61
C PRO A 102 -15.86 -2.70 -7.40
N ILE A 103 -14.87 -2.92 -8.27
CA ILE A 103 -14.40 -1.90 -9.20
C ILE A 103 -14.11 -2.56 -10.54
N THR A 104 -14.20 -1.76 -11.60
CA THR A 104 -13.74 -2.18 -12.92
C THR A 104 -12.33 -1.67 -13.10
N ILE A 105 -11.35 -2.58 -13.11
CA ILE A 105 -9.94 -2.23 -13.32
C ILE A 105 -9.70 -2.12 -14.82
N ASN A 106 -9.47 -0.90 -15.28
CA ASN A 106 -9.15 -0.63 -16.68
C ASN A 106 -8.07 0.47 -16.76
N ILE A 107 -7.66 0.80 -17.97
CA ILE A 107 -6.62 1.81 -18.21
C ILE A 107 -7.01 3.15 -17.59
N GLN A 108 -8.26 3.58 -17.74
CA GLN A 108 -8.75 4.86 -17.21
C GLN A 108 -8.68 4.88 -15.68
N TRP A 109 -9.06 3.79 -15.03
CA TRP A 109 -8.97 3.70 -13.57
C TRP A 109 -7.51 3.79 -13.11
N LEU A 110 -6.59 3.07 -13.78
CA LEU A 110 -5.17 3.10 -13.45
C LEU A 110 -4.59 4.51 -13.63
N GLU A 111 -4.92 5.18 -14.72
CA GLU A 111 -4.46 6.55 -14.98
C GLU A 111 -4.94 7.50 -13.88
N LYS A 112 -6.18 7.33 -13.41
CA LYS A 112 -6.72 8.10 -12.29
C LYS A 112 -5.95 7.85 -10.99
N GLN A 113 -5.65 6.58 -10.69
CA GLN A 113 -4.87 6.24 -9.50
C GLN A 113 -3.47 6.86 -9.56
N ILE A 114 -2.82 6.75 -10.71
CA ILE A 114 -1.50 7.33 -10.93
C ILE A 114 -1.52 8.84 -10.71
N GLN A 115 -2.52 9.53 -11.25
CA GLN A 115 -2.62 10.98 -11.08
C GLN A 115 -2.80 11.37 -9.61
N LYS A 116 -3.66 10.67 -8.88
CA LYS A 116 -3.85 10.89 -7.45
C LYS A 116 -2.56 10.70 -6.67
N LEU A 117 -1.81 9.63 -7.00
CA LEU A 117 -0.54 9.34 -6.34
C LEU A 117 0.53 10.39 -6.64
N LYS A 118 0.58 10.87 -7.88
CA LYS A 118 1.48 11.96 -8.26
C LYS A 118 1.16 13.24 -7.52
N ASP A 119 -0.13 13.55 -7.37
CA ASP A 119 -0.57 14.74 -6.62
C ASP A 119 -0.16 14.64 -5.16
N GLU A 120 -0.34 13.48 -4.54
CA GLU A 120 0.08 13.26 -3.15
C GLU A 120 1.60 13.33 -3.00
N LYS A 121 2.35 12.79 -3.96
CA LYS A 121 3.81 12.87 -3.96
C LYS A 121 4.28 14.33 -4.01
N SER A 122 3.63 15.16 -4.82
CA SER A 122 3.96 16.60 -4.93
C SER A 122 3.73 17.34 -3.62
N LYS A 123 2.69 16.99 -2.87
CA LYS A 123 2.40 17.62 -1.58
C LYS A 123 3.46 17.29 -0.52
N ASN A 124 4.14 16.17 -0.65
CA ASN A 124 5.11 15.68 0.33
C ASN A 124 6.56 16.04 -0.01
N THR A 125 6.79 16.95 -0.94
CA THR A 125 8.15 17.32 -1.39
C THR A 125 8.72 18.58 -0.73
N ASN A 126 8.14 19.03 0.34
CA ASN A 126 8.68 20.19 1.09
C ASN A 126 9.74 19.77 2.08
#